data_59d1c9f8fd6dc13acc16917ef1a28695
#
_entry.id   59d1c9f8fd6dc13acc16917ef1a28695
#
_cell.length_a   1.000
_cell.length_b   1.000
_cell.length_c   1.000
_cell.angle_alpha   90.00
_cell.angle_beta   90.00
_cell.angle_gamma   90.00
#
_symmetry.space_group_name_H-M   'P 1'
#
loop_
_entity.id
_entity.type
_entity.pdbx_description
1 polymer ?
#
loop_
_entity_poly.entity_id
_entity_poly.type
_entity_poly.pdbx_seq_one_letter_code
_entity_poly.pdbx_strand_id
1 'polypeptide(L)'
;MADDFLISEPPTEGFDWTGALDVGGKQFSAVQGGVNLAAPFAALATADATAARQKAAAYYQQGLYEVQASDTLRLAQIRADQDEKYAQIQAGRKLQQAEMQATNYTIAGNTLLRNMERANAAVRARAAANGVAYNEGSAASVQVENVAATYRDVGITNLNALTARLLGFEDASAMVLAAKEQKELTMNAAQTQAKQLRMAGEFAVQSGGILSGATMTTAALDFAKTVKNPFA
;
A
#
# COMPACT_ATOMS: atom_id res chain seq x y z
N MET A 1 19.80 -10.29 19.19
CA MET A 1 20.73 -9.40 18.48
C MET A 1 19.94 -8.18 18.13
N ALA A 2 20.13 -7.14 18.94
CA ALA A 2 19.47 -5.85 18.75
C ALA A 2 20.50 -4.97 18.02
N ASP A 3 20.23 -4.66 16.74
CA ASP A 3 21.02 -3.71 15.97
C ASP A 3 20.63 -2.30 16.42
N ASP A 4 21.57 -1.68 17.13
CA ASP A 4 21.56 -0.26 17.48
C ASP A 4 21.60 0.56 16.18
N PHE A 5 20.44 1.07 15.78
CA PHE A 5 20.33 2.09 14.75
C PHE A 5 20.71 3.42 15.38
N LEU A 6 22.01 3.73 15.34
CA LEU A 6 22.54 5.05 15.68
C LEU A 6 21.96 6.06 14.68
N ILE A 7 20.95 6.79 15.13
CA ILE A 7 20.49 8.01 14.48
C ILE A 7 21.63 8.99 14.62
N SER A 8 22.41 9.18 13.55
CA SER A 8 23.38 10.26 13.49
C SER A 8 22.60 11.58 13.55
N GLU A 9 22.81 12.32 14.65
CA GLU A 9 22.30 13.69 14.79
C GLU A 9 22.77 14.52 13.59
N PRO A 10 21.89 15.35 13.00
CA PRO A 10 22.30 16.28 11.95
C PRO A 10 23.34 17.23 12.53
N PRO A 11 24.38 17.60 11.77
CA PRO A 11 25.40 18.51 12.23
C PRO A 11 24.73 19.83 12.62
N THR A 12 24.72 20.12 13.90
CA THR A 12 24.38 21.44 14.47
C THR A 12 25.59 22.39 14.33
N GLU A 13 26.18 22.43 13.15
CA GLU A 13 27.04 23.53 12.83
C GLU A 13 26.12 24.72 12.56
N GLY A 14 25.92 25.52 13.57
CA GLY A 14 25.27 26.81 13.48
C GLY A 14 26.00 27.61 12.40
N PHE A 15 25.30 27.76 11.28
CA PHE A 15 25.74 28.68 10.23
C PHE A 15 25.79 30.08 10.88
N ASP A 16 27.01 30.52 11.14
CA ASP A 16 27.28 31.82 11.78
C ASP A 16 26.90 32.95 10.80
N TRP A 17 25.68 33.41 10.96
CA TRP A 17 25.12 34.52 10.16
C TRP A 17 25.81 35.89 10.47
N THR A 18 26.66 35.97 11.50
CA THR A 18 27.31 37.21 11.83
C THR A 18 28.46 37.55 10.86
N GLY A 19 29.05 36.54 10.19
CA GLY A 19 30.09 36.73 9.18
C GLY A 19 29.60 37.22 7.82
N ALA A 20 28.31 37.05 7.50
CA ALA A 20 27.74 37.44 6.19
C ALA A 20 27.42 38.95 6.09
N LEU A 21 27.53 39.72 7.17
CA LEU A 21 27.30 41.18 7.17
C LEU A 21 28.57 42.00 7.09
N ASP A 22 29.75 41.34 7.10
CA ASP A 22 31.02 42.05 6.87
C ASP A 22 31.35 42.12 5.37
N VAL A 23 30.43 42.61 4.57
CA VAL A 23 30.71 43.08 3.23
C VAL A 23 31.35 44.44 3.34
N GLY A 24 32.66 44.36 3.54
CA GLY A 24 33.55 45.45 3.24
C GLY A 24 33.21 46.74 3.98
N GLY A 25 33.73 46.92 5.19
CA GLY A 25 33.90 48.22 5.85
C GLY A 25 34.77 49.17 5.03
N LYS A 26 34.43 49.39 3.77
CA LYS A 26 34.82 50.57 3.02
C LYS A 26 33.84 51.65 3.41
N GLN A 27 34.23 52.39 4.46
CA GLN A 27 33.68 53.71 4.72
C GLN A 27 33.76 54.50 3.38
N PHE A 28 32.68 54.54 2.65
CA PHE A 28 32.48 55.56 1.63
C PHE A 28 32.33 56.87 2.42
N SER A 29 33.45 57.52 2.60
CA SER A 29 33.50 58.91 3.11
C SER A 29 32.58 59.73 2.23
N ALA A 30 31.55 60.32 2.87
CA ALA A 30 30.58 61.18 2.28
C ALA A 30 31.29 62.24 1.43
N VAL A 31 31.09 62.19 0.13
CA VAL A 31 31.34 63.31 -0.76
C VAL A 31 30.34 64.36 -0.30
N GLN A 32 30.88 65.49 0.23
CA GLN A 32 30.10 66.69 0.57
C GLN A 32 29.39 67.23 -0.69
N GLY A 33 28.24 66.80 -0.91
CA GLY A 33 27.35 67.20 -1.98
C GLY A 33 26.06 66.41 -1.83
N GLY A 34 25.21 66.82 -0.96
CA GLY A 34 23.76 66.67 -0.74
C GLY A 34 23.00 65.45 -1.19
N VAL A 35 23.58 64.36 -1.74
CA VAL A 35 22.82 63.21 -2.20
C VAL A 35 23.19 61.98 -1.36
N ASN A 36 22.30 61.57 -0.50
CA ASN A 36 22.46 60.36 0.30
C ASN A 36 22.16 59.10 -0.56
N LEU A 37 23.16 58.65 -1.34
CA LEU A 37 23.08 57.46 -2.19
C LEU A 37 23.10 56.13 -1.38
N ALA A 38 23.41 56.17 -0.10
CA ALA A 38 23.51 54.97 0.76
C ALA A 38 22.16 54.29 0.95
N ALA A 39 21.07 55.02 1.05
CA ALA A 39 19.73 54.48 1.27
C ALA A 39 19.24 53.61 0.10
N PRO A 40 19.35 54.01 -1.20
CA PRO A 40 18.94 53.19 -2.31
C PRO A 40 19.79 51.94 -2.50
N PHE A 41 21.10 51.99 -2.20
CA PHE A 41 21.96 50.79 -2.21
C PHE A 41 21.62 49.82 -1.09
N ALA A 42 21.28 50.30 0.11
CA ALA A 42 20.82 49.47 1.21
C ALA A 42 19.48 48.80 0.87
N ALA A 43 18.54 49.52 0.22
CA ALA A 43 17.25 49.00 -0.21
C ALA A 43 17.43 47.85 -1.26
N LEU A 44 18.37 48.04 -2.20
CA LEU A 44 18.67 47.02 -3.21
C LEU A 44 19.27 45.75 -2.57
N ALA A 45 20.21 45.91 -1.63
CA ALA A 45 20.81 44.78 -0.91
C ALA A 45 19.79 44.00 -0.06
N THR A 46 18.86 44.71 0.60
CA THR A 46 17.76 44.04 1.35
C THR A 46 16.78 43.32 0.45
N ALA A 47 16.48 43.87 -0.74
CA ALA A 47 15.63 43.22 -1.75
C ALA A 47 16.27 41.93 -2.28
N ASP A 48 17.57 41.95 -2.55
CA ASP A 48 18.32 40.77 -2.98
C ASP A 48 18.32 39.67 -1.92
N ALA A 49 18.59 40.02 -0.64
CA ALA A 49 18.52 39.07 0.46
C ALA A 49 17.10 38.50 0.66
N THR A 50 16.07 39.31 0.46
CA THR A 50 14.68 38.86 0.54
C THR A 50 14.31 37.91 -0.61
N ALA A 51 14.73 38.23 -1.83
CA ALA A 51 14.54 37.39 -3.00
C ALA A 51 15.25 36.03 -2.85
N ALA A 52 16.48 36.03 -2.31
CA ALA A 52 17.22 34.82 -2.01
C ALA A 52 16.51 33.94 -0.96
N ARG A 53 15.99 34.54 0.12
CA ARG A 53 15.18 33.82 1.14
C ARG A 53 13.91 33.24 0.56
N GLN A 54 13.20 33.96 -0.29
CA GLN A 54 11.98 33.46 -0.96
C GLN A 54 12.28 32.25 -1.85
N LYS A 55 13.38 32.29 -2.62
CA LYS A 55 13.83 31.13 -3.42
C LYS A 55 14.21 29.95 -2.53
N ALA A 56 14.99 30.17 -1.46
CA ALA A 56 15.38 29.12 -0.53
C ALA A 56 14.15 28.46 0.14
N ALA A 57 13.16 29.25 0.55
CA ALA A 57 11.90 28.75 1.11
C ALA A 57 11.12 27.90 0.10
N ALA A 58 11.08 28.32 -1.17
CA ALA A 58 10.41 27.58 -2.25
C ALA A 58 11.10 26.22 -2.52
N TYR A 59 12.42 26.18 -2.57
CA TYR A 59 13.16 24.91 -2.69
C TYR A 59 12.98 23.99 -1.48
N TYR A 60 12.93 24.54 -0.28
CA TYR A 60 12.64 23.77 0.92
C TYR A 60 11.23 23.15 0.87
N GLN A 61 10.24 23.91 0.44
CA GLN A 61 8.88 23.41 0.24
C GLN A 61 8.83 22.31 -0.82
N GLN A 62 9.54 22.46 -1.94
CA GLN A 62 9.66 21.42 -2.96
C GLN A 62 10.21 20.13 -2.34
N GLY A 63 11.30 20.23 -1.57
CA GLY A 63 11.90 19.08 -0.89
C GLY A 63 10.92 18.38 0.06
N LEU A 64 10.11 19.13 0.82
CA LEU A 64 9.06 18.56 1.68
C LEU A 64 8.00 17.81 0.88
N TYR A 65 7.53 18.37 -0.25
CA TYR A 65 6.55 17.70 -1.12
C TYR A 65 7.13 16.43 -1.74
N GLU A 66 8.42 16.41 -2.07
CA GLU A 66 9.07 15.21 -2.62
C GLU A 66 9.20 14.10 -1.59
N VAL A 67 9.56 14.43 -0.33
CA VAL A 67 9.56 13.49 0.79
C VAL A 67 8.14 12.95 1.04
N GLN A 68 7.13 13.81 1.08
CA GLN A 68 5.74 13.37 1.25
C GLN A 68 5.26 12.47 0.11
N ALA A 69 5.65 12.77 -1.14
CA ALA A 69 5.32 11.94 -2.29
C ALA A 69 5.96 10.55 -2.19
N SER A 70 7.24 10.48 -1.80
CA SER A 70 7.95 9.21 -1.60
C SER A 70 7.37 8.38 -0.45
N ASP A 71 7.04 9.02 0.67
CA ASP A 71 6.41 8.37 1.83
C ASP A 71 5.01 7.85 1.50
N THR A 72 4.22 8.61 0.73
CA THR A 72 2.91 8.17 0.24
C THR A 72 3.01 6.87 -0.55
N LEU A 73 3.97 6.78 -1.49
CA LEU A 73 4.20 5.58 -2.28
C LEU A 73 4.67 4.41 -1.41
N ARG A 74 5.62 4.64 -0.51
CA ARG A 74 6.13 3.61 0.39
C ARG A 74 5.06 3.05 1.31
N LEU A 75 4.25 3.92 1.92
CA LEU A 75 3.17 3.49 2.81
C LEU A 75 2.07 2.74 2.05
N ALA A 76 1.73 3.19 0.84
CA ALA A 76 0.77 2.50 -0.01
C ALA A 76 1.26 1.09 -0.38
N GLN A 77 2.54 0.95 -0.73
CA GLN A 77 3.14 -0.35 -1.04
C GLN A 77 3.11 -1.28 0.16
N ILE A 78 3.51 -0.82 1.35
CA ILE A 78 3.49 -1.62 2.58
C ILE A 78 2.06 -2.11 2.89
N ARG A 79 1.05 -1.22 2.79
CA ARG A 79 -0.35 -1.60 3.03
C ARG A 79 -0.84 -2.60 2.00
N ALA A 80 -0.59 -2.35 0.73
CA ALA A 80 -1.00 -3.23 -0.36
C ALA A 80 -0.36 -4.63 -0.25
N ASP A 81 0.92 -4.71 0.15
CA ASP A 81 1.60 -5.99 0.40
C ASP A 81 1.06 -6.72 1.64
N GLN A 82 0.67 -5.98 2.68
CA GLN A 82 0.03 -6.56 3.87
C GLN A 82 -1.35 -7.11 3.55
N ASP A 83 -2.16 -6.37 2.80
CA ASP A 83 -3.50 -6.79 2.40
C ASP A 83 -3.44 -8.03 1.50
N GLU A 84 -2.50 -8.08 0.55
CA GLU A 84 -2.28 -9.26 -0.29
C GLU A 84 -1.87 -10.49 0.55
N LYS A 85 -0.94 -10.35 1.49
CA LYS A 85 -0.54 -11.43 2.41
C LYS A 85 -1.70 -11.91 3.26
N TYR A 86 -2.50 -10.99 3.77
CA TYR A 86 -3.68 -11.32 4.56
C TYR A 86 -4.71 -12.11 3.74
N ALA A 87 -4.96 -11.70 2.49
CA ALA A 87 -5.84 -12.42 1.59
C ALA A 87 -5.31 -13.84 1.26
N GLN A 88 -3.99 -14.01 1.07
CA GLN A 88 -3.36 -15.32 0.88
C GLN A 88 -3.56 -16.24 2.09
N ILE A 89 -3.42 -15.71 3.32
CA ILE A 89 -3.69 -16.46 4.55
C ILE A 89 -5.16 -16.87 4.64
N GLN A 90 -6.07 -15.97 4.31
CA GLN A 90 -7.51 -16.23 4.28
C GLN A 90 -7.87 -17.30 3.24
N ALA A 91 -7.32 -17.20 2.04
CA ALA A 91 -7.46 -18.20 0.99
C ALA A 91 -6.96 -19.58 1.44
N GLY A 92 -5.79 -19.63 2.10
CA GLY A 92 -5.26 -20.87 2.70
C GLY A 92 -6.21 -21.49 3.72
N ARG A 93 -6.83 -20.68 4.59
CA ARG A 93 -7.85 -21.14 5.56
C ARG A 93 -9.10 -21.68 4.87
N LYS A 94 -9.54 -21.05 3.78
CA LYS A 94 -10.67 -21.54 2.97
C LYS A 94 -10.38 -22.90 2.36
N LEU A 95 -9.17 -23.09 1.79
CA LEU A 95 -8.75 -24.38 1.27
C LEU A 95 -8.73 -25.46 2.36
N GLN A 96 -8.23 -25.15 3.56
CA GLN A 96 -8.26 -26.08 4.69
C GLN A 96 -9.68 -26.45 5.11
N GLN A 97 -10.60 -25.48 5.14
CA GLN A 97 -12.02 -25.75 5.44
C GLN A 97 -12.65 -26.64 4.39
N ALA A 98 -12.40 -26.39 3.12
CA ALA A 98 -12.89 -27.21 2.02
C ALA A 98 -12.34 -28.66 2.08
N GLU A 99 -11.05 -28.81 2.42
CA GLU A 99 -10.44 -30.14 2.59
C GLU A 99 -11.02 -30.90 3.79
N MET A 100 -11.28 -30.21 4.92
CA MET A 100 -11.94 -30.81 6.07
C MET A 100 -13.37 -31.26 5.71
N GLN A 101 -14.12 -30.47 4.96
CA GLN A 101 -15.46 -30.83 4.50
C GLN A 101 -15.40 -32.03 3.55
N ALA A 102 -14.48 -32.06 2.60
CA ALA A 102 -14.27 -33.18 1.69
C ALA A 102 -13.89 -34.45 2.44
N THR A 103 -13.04 -34.35 3.45
CA THR A 103 -12.65 -35.44 4.33
C THR A 103 -13.86 -35.98 5.10
N ASN A 104 -14.73 -35.12 5.63
CA ASN A 104 -15.95 -35.53 6.31
C ASN A 104 -16.89 -36.31 5.38
N TYR A 105 -17.06 -35.87 4.13
CA TYR A 105 -17.82 -36.63 3.14
C TYR A 105 -17.20 -38.00 2.87
N THR A 106 -15.88 -38.09 2.73
CA THR A 106 -15.18 -39.35 2.54
C THR A 106 -15.37 -40.31 3.73
N ILE A 107 -15.30 -39.78 4.98
CA ILE A 107 -15.58 -40.54 6.19
C ILE A 107 -17.03 -41.06 6.20
N ALA A 108 -17.99 -40.19 5.82
CA ALA A 108 -19.39 -40.58 5.71
C ALA A 108 -19.59 -41.71 4.70
N GLY A 109 -18.96 -41.62 3.51
CA GLY A 109 -18.98 -42.67 2.50
C GLY A 109 -18.41 -43.99 3.02
N ASN A 110 -17.28 -43.96 3.72
CA ASN A 110 -16.70 -45.17 4.34
C ASN A 110 -17.61 -45.76 5.44
N THR A 111 -18.34 -44.91 6.16
CA THR A 111 -19.29 -45.36 7.17
C THR A 111 -20.49 -46.07 6.52
N LEU A 112 -21.01 -45.58 5.38
CA LEU A 112 -22.03 -46.24 4.60
C LEU A 112 -21.59 -47.63 4.14
N LEU A 113 -20.37 -47.77 3.63
CA LEU A 113 -19.81 -49.08 3.22
C LEU A 113 -19.77 -50.07 4.38
N ARG A 114 -19.25 -49.64 5.55
CA ARG A 114 -19.21 -50.49 6.77
C ARG A 114 -20.60 -50.90 7.23
N ASN A 115 -21.57 -49.99 7.15
CA ASN A 115 -22.98 -50.29 7.53
C ASN A 115 -23.61 -51.28 6.55
N MET A 116 -23.36 -51.16 5.26
CA MET A 116 -23.78 -52.14 4.23
C MET A 116 -23.18 -53.54 4.53
N GLU A 117 -21.88 -53.63 4.81
CA GLU A 117 -21.25 -54.88 5.17
C GLU A 117 -21.90 -55.54 6.40
N ARG A 118 -22.21 -54.74 7.44
CA ARG A 118 -22.89 -55.23 8.64
C ARG A 118 -24.32 -55.69 8.34
N ALA A 119 -25.07 -54.88 7.53
CA ALA A 119 -26.40 -55.27 7.11
C ALA A 119 -26.42 -56.58 6.31
N ASN A 120 -25.51 -56.72 5.35
CA ASN A 120 -25.40 -57.93 4.57
C ASN A 120 -24.95 -59.15 5.43
N ALA A 121 -24.05 -58.97 6.41
CA ALA A 121 -23.71 -59.98 7.38
C ALA A 121 -24.91 -60.45 8.22
N ALA A 122 -25.76 -59.49 8.65
CA ALA A 122 -26.99 -59.80 9.39
C ALA A 122 -28.00 -60.58 8.51
N VAL A 123 -28.14 -60.27 7.21
CA VAL A 123 -28.96 -60.98 6.27
C VAL A 123 -28.48 -62.43 6.13
N ARG A 124 -27.16 -62.63 5.96
CA ARG A 124 -26.57 -63.95 5.86
C ARG A 124 -26.79 -64.79 7.13
N ALA A 125 -26.56 -64.18 8.33
CA ALA A 125 -26.81 -64.87 9.60
C ALA A 125 -28.25 -65.31 9.81
N ARG A 126 -29.22 -64.43 9.41
CA ARG A 126 -30.65 -64.80 9.47
C ARG A 126 -31.01 -65.86 8.46
N ALA A 127 -30.51 -65.82 7.22
CA ALA A 127 -30.74 -66.86 6.23
C ALA A 127 -30.20 -68.24 6.73
N ALA A 128 -28.99 -68.23 7.27
CA ALA A 128 -28.35 -69.43 7.83
C ALA A 128 -29.14 -69.98 9.04
N ALA A 129 -29.64 -69.12 9.96
CA ALA A 129 -30.45 -69.50 11.11
C ALA A 129 -31.82 -70.13 10.69
N ASN A 130 -32.37 -69.75 9.54
CA ASN A 130 -33.59 -70.28 8.97
C ASN A 130 -33.37 -71.45 8.00
N GLY A 131 -32.11 -71.92 7.83
CA GLY A 131 -31.76 -73.03 6.92
C GLY A 131 -31.93 -72.67 5.44
N VAL A 132 -31.90 -71.35 5.10
CA VAL A 132 -32.01 -70.87 3.72
C VAL A 132 -30.65 -70.50 3.18
N ALA A 133 -30.38 -70.84 1.93
CA ALA A 133 -29.16 -70.44 1.26
C ALA A 133 -29.11 -68.90 1.12
N TYR A 134 -28.04 -68.26 1.62
CA TYR A 134 -27.86 -66.78 1.66
C TYR A 134 -27.61 -66.17 0.30
N ASN A 135 -27.28 -66.97 -0.68
CA ASN A 135 -26.96 -66.61 -2.07
C ASN A 135 -28.10 -66.80 -3.03
N GLU A 136 -29.27 -67.23 -2.57
CA GLU A 136 -30.46 -67.52 -3.36
C GLU A 136 -31.70 -66.80 -2.83
N GLY A 137 -32.71 -66.67 -3.68
CA GLY A 137 -34.01 -66.12 -3.35
C GLY A 137 -33.99 -64.71 -2.78
N SER A 138 -34.84 -64.45 -1.80
CA SER A 138 -35.02 -63.12 -1.22
C SER A 138 -33.80 -62.61 -0.45
N ALA A 139 -33.01 -63.51 0.14
CA ALA A 139 -31.78 -63.09 0.86
C ALA A 139 -30.73 -62.53 -0.10
N ALA A 140 -30.56 -63.13 -1.27
CA ALA A 140 -29.66 -62.62 -2.31
C ALA A 140 -30.15 -61.26 -2.86
N SER A 141 -31.46 -61.14 -3.14
CA SER A 141 -32.07 -59.92 -3.64
C SER A 141 -31.84 -58.74 -2.69
N VAL A 142 -32.05 -58.90 -1.37
CA VAL A 142 -31.83 -57.86 -0.35
C VAL A 142 -30.37 -57.46 -0.29
N GLN A 143 -29.42 -58.39 -0.39
CA GLN A 143 -27.99 -58.04 -0.40
C GLN A 143 -27.63 -57.23 -1.65
N VAL A 144 -28.12 -57.59 -2.84
CA VAL A 144 -27.88 -56.85 -4.08
C VAL A 144 -28.44 -55.46 -4.01
N GLU A 145 -29.66 -55.29 -3.48
CA GLU A 145 -30.29 -53.99 -3.30
C GLU A 145 -29.51 -53.12 -2.31
N ASN A 146 -29.09 -53.64 -1.16
CA ASN A 146 -28.24 -52.93 -0.18
C ASN A 146 -26.93 -52.45 -0.82
N VAL A 147 -26.29 -53.31 -1.63
CA VAL A 147 -25.08 -52.97 -2.35
C VAL A 147 -25.31 -51.84 -3.36
N ALA A 148 -26.38 -51.95 -4.19
CA ALA A 148 -26.69 -50.97 -5.21
C ALA A 148 -27.06 -49.60 -4.60
N ALA A 149 -27.88 -49.60 -3.52
CA ALA A 149 -28.22 -48.36 -2.80
C ALA A 149 -26.98 -47.71 -2.17
N THR A 150 -26.17 -48.49 -1.49
CA THR A 150 -24.96 -47.97 -0.83
C THR A 150 -23.94 -47.39 -1.81
N TYR A 151 -23.69 -48.06 -2.94
CA TYR A 151 -22.77 -47.52 -3.96
C TYR A 151 -23.31 -46.23 -4.59
N ARG A 152 -24.62 -46.08 -4.74
CA ARG A 152 -25.22 -44.81 -5.15
C ARG A 152 -24.95 -43.70 -4.13
N ASP A 153 -25.18 -43.96 -2.85
CA ASP A 153 -24.97 -43.01 -1.76
C ASP A 153 -23.49 -42.66 -1.59
N VAL A 154 -22.59 -43.63 -1.72
CA VAL A 154 -21.12 -43.39 -1.74
C VAL A 154 -20.72 -42.55 -2.94
N GLY A 155 -21.33 -42.77 -4.11
CA GLY A 155 -21.12 -41.93 -5.28
C GLY A 155 -21.52 -40.47 -5.02
N ILE A 156 -22.65 -40.24 -4.36
CA ILE A 156 -23.08 -38.89 -3.95
C ILE A 156 -22.12 -38.25 -2.96
N THR A 157 -21.65 -38.99 -1.92
CA THR A 157 -20.71 -38.46 -0.95
C THR A 157 -19.35 -38.12 -1.58
N ASN A 158 -18.88 -38.92 -2.52
CA ASN A 158 -17.64 -38.62 -3.27
C ASN A 158 -17.80 -37.40 -4.17
N LEU A 159 -18.95 -37.25 -4.82
CA LEU A 159 -19.25 -36.05 -5.62
C LEU A 159 -19.29 -34.80 -4.73
N ASN A 160 -19.94 -34.89 -3.55
CA ASN A 160 -19.98 -33.80 -2.59
C ASN A 160 -18.57 -33.43 -2.08
N ALA A 161 -17.71 -34.43 -1.85
CA ALA A 161 -16.32 -34.19 -1.47
C ALA A 161 -15.54 -33.44 -2.57
N LEU A 162 -15.72 -33.85 -3.82
CA LEU A 162 -15.11 -33.17 -4.97
C LEU A 162 -15.63 -31.73 -5.11
N THR A 163 -16.93 -31.55 -5.02
CA THR A 163 -17.57 -30.22 -5.08
C THR A 163 -17.08 -29.29 -3.98
N ALA A 164 -16.96 -29.79 -2.74
CA ALA A 164 -16.43 -29.00 -1.63
C ALA A 164 -15.00 -28.50 -1.91
N ARG A 165 -14.13 -29.36 -2.48
CA ARG A 165 -12.77 -28.95 -2.87
C ARG A 165 -12.77 -27.91 -3.99
N LEU A 166 -13.58 -28.10 -5.02
CA LEU A 166 -13.67 -27.17 -6.15
C LEU A 166 -14.15 -25.79 -5.71
N LEU A 167 -15.24 -25.75 -4.94
CA LEU A 167 -15.76 -24.48 -4.40
C LEU A 167 -14.74 -23.79 -3.48
N GLY A 168 -14.05 -24.56 -2.63
CA GLY A 168 -13.00 -24.00 -1.78
C GLY A 168 -11.84 -23.43 -2.58
N PHE A 169 -11.45 -24.06 -3.68
CA PHE A 169 -10.41 -23.57 -4.59
C PHE A 169 -10.86 -22.30 -5.32
N GLU A 170 -12.10 -22.29 -5.82
CA GLU A 170 -12.69 -21.14 -6.50
C GLU A 170 -12.76 -19.93 -5.57
N ASP A 171 -13.31 -20.10 -4.35
CA ASP A 171 -13.34 -19.05 -3.32
C ASP A 171 -11.94 -18.52 -2.99
N ALA A 172 -10.98 -19.40 -2.77
CA ALA A 172 -9.59 -19.04 -2.44
C ALA A 172 -8.93 -18.26 -3.58
N SER A 173 -9.12 -18.70 -4.83
CA SER A 173 -8.54 -18.03 -6.01
C SER A 173 -9.17 -16.65 -6.22
N ALA A 174 -10.49 -16.52 -6.05
CA ALA A 174 -11.20 -15.26 -6.13
C ALA A 174 -10.72 -14.25 -5.08
N MET A 175 -10.48 -14.69 -3.84
CA MET A 175 -9.92 -13.84 -2.78
C MET A 175 -8.53 -13.30 -3.14
N VAL A 176 -7.65 -14.14 -3.65
CA VAL A 176 -6.29 -13.73 -4.05
C VAL A 176 -6.34 -12.77 -5.24
N LEU A 177 -7.22 -13.02 -6.22
CA LEU A 177 -7.39 -12.15 -7.38
C LEU A 177 -7.90 -10.77 -6.94
N ALA A 178 -8.94 -10.71 -6.13
CA ALA A 178 -9.49 -9.46 -5.60
C ALA A 178 -8.45 -8.65 -4.81
N ALA A 179 -7.60 -9.32 -4.04
CA ALA A 179 -6.51 -8.65 -3.32
C ALA A 179 -5.45 -8.06 -4.26
N LYS A 180 -5.12 -8.74 -5.36
CA LYS A 180 -4.21 -8.21 -6.39
C LYS A 180 -4.78 -6.98 -7.09
N GLU A 181 -6.05 -7.03 -7.48
CA GLU A 181 -6.75 -5.89 -8.06
C GLU A 181 -6.80 -4.70 -7.09
N GLN A 182 -7.09 -4.95 -5.81
CA GLN A 182 -7.08 -3.92 -4.78
C GLN A 182 -5.69 -3.32 -4.58
N LYS A 183 -4.63 -4.13 -4.64
CA LYS A 183 -3.24 -3.67 -4.61
C LYS A 183 -2.94 -2.71 -5.77
N GLU A 184 -3.33 -3.07 -6.98
CA GLU A 184 -3.13 -2.23 -8.17
C GLU A 184 -3.87 -0.89 -8.03
N LEU A 185 -5.12 -0.91 -7.57
CA LEU A 185 -5.90 0.30 -7.33
C LEU A 185 -5.25 1.21 -6.28
N THR A 186 -4.80 0.62 -5.16
CA THR A 186 -4.11 1.35 -4.09
C THR A 186 -2.82 1.99 -4.59
N MET A 187 -2.02 1.26 -5.38
CA MET A 187 -0.78 1.78 -5.96
C MET A 187 -1.03 2.88 -6.98
N ASN A 188 -2.05 2.74 -7.85
CA ASN A 188 -2.42 3.75 -8.82
C ASN A 188 -2.90 5.05 -8.15
N ALA A 189 -3.71 4.94 -7.09
CA ALA A 189 -4.15 6.07 -6.29
C ALA A 189 -2.95 6.78 -5.63
N ALA A 190 -2.04 6.03 -5.03
CA ALA A 190 -0.83 6.57 -4.41
C ALA A 190 0.10 7.26 -5.43
N GLN A 191 0.26 6.68 -6.62
CA GLN A 191 1.04 7.29 -7.72
C GLN A 191 0.42 8.61 -8.17
N THR A 192 -0.90 8.66 -8.27
CA THR A 192 -1.61 9.90 -8.64
C THR A 192 -1.41 10.97 -7.58
N GLN A 193 -1.54 10.62 -6.31
CA GLN A 193 -1.31 11.53 -5.20
C GLN A 193 0.15 12.01 -5.14
N ALA A 194 1.12 11.11 -5.33
CA ALA A 194 2.54 11.46 -5.38
C ALA A 194 2.86 12.41 -6.55
N LYS A 195 2.25 12.21 -7.72
CA LYS A 195 2.36 13.15 -8.86
C LYS A 195 1.80 14.53 -8.52
N GLN A 196 0.64 14.60 -7.85
CA GLN A 196 0.05 15.86 -7.43
C GLN A 196 0.95 16.62 -6.44
N LEU A 197 1.55 15.90 -5.47
CA LEU A 197 2.50 16.50 -4.53
C LEU A 197 3.74 17.05 -5.24
N ARG A 198 4.31 16.31 -6.18
CA ARG A 198 5.46 16.80 -6.99
C ARG A 198 5.11 18.03 -7.79
N MET A 199 3.95 18.05 -8.48
CA MET A 199 3.48 19.22 -9.20
C MET A 199 3.28 20.42 -8.27
N ALA A 200 2.76 20.21 -7.05
CA ALA A 200 2.65 21.27 -6.05
C ALA A 200 4.03 21.81 -5.63
N GLY A 201 5.02 20.94 -5.49
CA GLY A 201 6.41 21.33 -5.22
C GLY A 201 7.03 22.14 -6.36
N GLU A 202 6.86 21.73 -7.61
CA GLU A 202 7.31 22.46 -8.81
C GLU A 202 6.65 23.85 -8.89
N PHE A 203 5.34 23.91 -8.64
CA PHE A 203 4.61 25.17 -8.60
C PHE A 203 5.10 26.10 -7.49
N ALA A 204 5.46 25.56 -6.32
CA ALA A 204 6.04 26.36 -5.22
C ALA A 204 7.36 27.02 -5.65
N VAL A 205 8.22 26.29 -6.38
CA VAL A 205 9.48 26.85 -6.90
C VAL A 205 9.23 27.90 -7.98
N GLN A 206 8.32 27.66 -8.92
CA GLN A 206 7.95 28.64 -9.93
C GLN A 206 7.40 29.91 -9.32
N SER A 207 6.45 29.80 -8.39
CA SER A 207 5.85 30.95 -7.70
C SER A 207 6.87 31.71 -6.86
N GLY A 208 7.76 31.02 -6.17
CA GLY A 208 8.89 31.63 -5.44
C GLY A 208 9.86 32.37 -6.37
N GLY A 209 10.12 31.82 -7.56
CA GLY A 209 10.91 32.47 -8.60
C GLY A 209 10.27 33.78 -9.11
N ILE A 210 8.96 33.74 -9.41
CA ILE A 210 8.21 34.92 -9.85
C ILE A 210 8.16 35.99 -8.76
N LEU A 211 7.89 35.61 -7.52
CA LEU A 211 7.82 36.52 -6.38
C LEU A 211 9.18 37.18 -6.13
N SER A 212 10.25 36.41 -6.16
CA SER A 212 11.62 36.95 -6.01
C SER A 212 11.99 37.91 -7.16
N GLY A 213 11.59 37.61 -8.39
CA GLY A 213 11.78 38.48 -9.55
C GLY A 213 11.00 39.82 -9.41
N ALA A 214 9.75 39.75 -8.96
CA ALA A 214 8.92 40.95 -8.72
C ALA A 214 9.54 41.85 -7.63
N THR A 215 10.05 41.25 -6.53
CA THR A 215 10.72 41.98 -5.45
C THR A 215 11.95 42.71 -5.97
N MET A 216 12.79 42.07 -6.76
CA MET A 216 13.98 42.68 -7.39
C MET A 216 13.60 43.79 -8.37
N THR A 217 12.57 43.57 -9.19
CA THR A 217 12.12 44.57 -10.19
C THR A 217 11.58 45.83 -9.47
N THR A 218 10.81 45.68 -8.42
CA THR A 218 10.29 46.81 -7.62
C THR A 218 11.44 47.61 -7.00
N ALA A 219 12.39 46.93 -6.37
CA ALA A 219 13.56 47.57 -5.77
C ALA A 219 14.44 48.31 -6.81
N ALA A 220 14.60 47.73 -8.00
CA ALA A 220 15.34 48.36 -9.10
C ALA A 220 14.63 49.61 -9.65
N LEU A 221 13.30 49.57 -9.75
CA LEU A 221 12.49 50.75 -10.17
C LEU A 221 12.55 51.84 -9.14
N ASP A 222 12.49 51.54 -7.85
CA ASP A 222 12.60 52.53 -6.79
C ASP A 222 14.00 53.15 -6.70
N PHE A 223 15.04 52.32 -6.90
CA PHE A 223 16.41 52.79 -7.07
C PHE A 223 16.54 53.75 -8.25
N ALA A 224 16.00 53.40 -9.43
CA ALA A 224 16.06 54.22 -10.63
C ALA A 224 15.32 55.55 -10.45
N LYS A 225 14.19 55.58 -9.77
CA LYS A 225 13.46 56.81 -9.40
C LYS A 225 14.30 57.72 -8.50
N THR A 226 14.94 57.15 -7.50
CA THR A 226 15.74 57.93 -6.53
C THR A 226 17.00 58.52 -7.18
N VAL A 227 17.63 57.76 -8.08
CA VAL A 227 18.80 58.24 -8.82
C VAL A 227 18.46 59.32 -9.87
N LYS A 228 17.27 59.18 -10.51
CA LYS A 228 16.81 60.11 -11.52
C LYS A 228 16.36 61.48 -10.96
N ASN A 229 16.01 61.54 -9.69
CA ASN A 229 15.54 62.77 -9.02
C ASN A 229 16.22 62.96 -7.65
N PRO A 230 17.53 63.21 -7.61
CA PRO A 230 18.34 63.28 -6.41
C PRO A 230 18.04 64.52 -5.51
N PHE A 231 17.19 65.45 -6.03
CA PHE A 231 16.85 66.69 -5.34
C PHE A 231 15.32 66.83 -5.08
N ALA A 232 14.52 65.77 -5.14
CA ALA A 232 13.12 65.79 -4.84
C ALA A 232 12.85 65.55 -3.33
#